data_e5553bda8cbb7b483e7eca1d75375979
#
_entry.id   e5553bda8cbb7b483e7eca1d75375979
#
_cell.length_a   1.000
_cell.length_b   1.000
_cell.length_c   1.000
_cell.angle_alpha   90.00
_cell.angle_beta   90.00
_cell.angle_gamma   90.00
#
_symmetry.space_group_name_H-M   'P 1'
#
loop_
_entity.id
_entity.type
_entity.pdbx_description
1 polymer ?
#
loop_
_entity_poly.entity_id
_entity_poly.type
_entity_poly.pdbx_seq_one_letter_code
_entity_poly.pdbx_strand_id
1 'polypeptide(L)'
;FMGGFQGSRFEFDGNTWQQAIALKPSLLPNHEWNGTDLFAHMPHNAAFCANAPIEWNSLNTQAKKLPTATDALNLAQFNSPVLACWYAGSPAAAPLFVTKLPKTEQREAQLAALQQVFSDVIGAKEYTHKQRFEVSRKETQGVMVNERIVSARYGSHDTDDLPADTAKELSATSYFPVRYAVSGDYVWFSPNGDLVEQAVAVSQQQAPALAEQMQQQNSALLWVNGAELAKWLQQQTSAVIAEDSDMRTVLSQRLTPKLRLISSSGSWQVQADTKGLNPSSNNTQWVNVTWQHLP
;
A
#
# COMPACT_ATOMS: atom_id res chain seq x y z
N PHE A 1 -16.61 -1.84 7.12
CA PHE A 1 -16.11 -0.49 6.76
C PHE A 1 -17.22 0.56 6.70
N MET A 2 -18.43 0.21 6.33
CA MET A 2 -19.53 1.18 6.15
C MET A 2 -20.31 1.55 7.44
N GLY A 3 -20.15 0.81 8.51
CA GLY A 3 -20.96 0.99 9.73
C GLY A 3 -20.72 2.30 10.51
N GLY A 4 -19.65 3.01 10.21
CA GLY A 4 -19.33 4.30 10.87
C GLY A 4 -19.54 5.53 10.01
N PHE A 5 -19.82 5.37 8.71
CA PHE A 5 -20.18 6.44 7.79
C PHE A 5 -21.64 6.84 8.02
N GLN A 6 -21.90 8.13 8.20
CA GLN A 6 -23.24 8.65 8.47
C GLN A 6 -23.79 9.51 7.33
N GLY A 7 -22.94 10.07 6.50
CA GLY A 7 -23.33 10.88 5.35
C GLY A 7 -22.16 11.66 4.76
N SER A 8 -22.41 12.27 3.62
CA SER A 8 -21.47 13.19 2.98
C SER A 8 -22.19 14.34 2.30
N ARG A 9 -21.51 15.48 2.23
CA ARG A 9 -21.92 16.66 1.48
C ARG A 9 -20.80 17.03 0.53
N PHE A 10 -21.15 17.38 -0.72
CA PHE A 10 -20.22 17.80 -1.75
C PHE A 10 -20.54 19.23 -2.18
N GLU A 11 -19.49 20.03 -2.33
CA GLU A 11 -19.55 21.37 -2.93
C GLU A 11 -18.46 21.48 -3.98
N PHE A 12 -18.70 22.20 -5.05
CA PHE A 12 -17.77 22.43 -6.15
C PHE A 12 -17.69 23.92 -6.47
N ASP A 13 -16.47 24.46 -6.48
CA ASP A 13 -16.23 25.89 -6.77
C ASP A 13 -15.53 26.14 -8.11
N GLY A 14 -15.56 25.16 -9.02
CA GLY A 14 -14.96 25.22 -10.35
C GLY A 14 -13.60 24.51 -10.48
N ASN A 15 -12.75 24.56 -9.48
CA ASN A 15 -11.43 23.90 -9.48
C ASN A 15 -11.22 22.97 -8.30
N THR A 16 -11.98 23.15 -7.25
CA THR A 16 -11.84 22.41 -5.99
C THR A 16 -13.16 21.76 -5.62
N TRP A 17 -13.11 20.49 -5.34
CA TRP A 17 -14.21 19.78 -4.71
C TRP A 17 -14.01 19.78 -3.21
N GLN A 18 -15.02 20.26 -2.49
CA GLN A 18 -15.09 20.14 -1.04
C GLN A 18 -16.08 19.07 -0.68
N GLN A 19 -15.66 18.17 0.17
CA GLN A 19 -16.48 17.10 0.69
C GLN A 19 -16.45 17.17 2.21
N ALA A 20 -17.59 17.17 2.85
CA ALA A 20 -17.68 16.93 4.27
C ALA A 20 -18.20 15.51 4.50
N ILE A 21 -17.49 14.73 5.28
CA ILE A 21 -17.82 13.34 5.60
C ILE A 21 -18.17 13.25 7.08
N ALA A 22 -19.38 12.79 7.37
CA ALA A 22 -19.83 12.56 8.73
C ALA A 22 -19.42 11.16 9.18
N LEU A 23 -18.54 11.06 10.16
CA LEU A 23 -17.99 9.82 10.68
C LEU A 23 -18.31 9.64 12.16
N LYS A 24 -18.55 8.41 12.58
CA LYS A 24 -18.53 8.05 13.99
C LYS A 24 -17.12 8.18 14.55
N PRO A 25 -16.96 8.56 15.82
CA PRO A 25 -15.65 8.73 16.44
C PRO A 25 -14.73 7.52 16.35
N SER A 26 -15.29 6.32 16.34
CA SER A 26 -14.53 5.07 16.18
C SER A 26 -13.80 4.93 14.84
N LEU A 27 -14.13 5.76 13.85
CA LEU A 27 -13.44 5.81 12.57
C LEU A 27 -12.47 7.00 12.46
N LEU A 28 -12.44 7.86 13.47
CA LEU A 28 -11.48 8.95 13.49
C LEU A 28 -10.12 8.42 13.95
N PRO A 29 -9.03 8.86 13.30
CA PRO A 29 -7.70 8.50 13.76
C PRO A 29 -7.43 9.08 15.15
N ASN A 30 -6.83 8.28 16.02
CA ASN A 30 -6.44 8.72 17.37
C ASN A 30 -5.24 9.70 17.36
N HIS A 31 -4.61 9.88 16.21
CA HIS A 31 -3.43 10.73 16.02
C HIS A 31 -3.64 11.69 14.86
N GLU A 32 -2.99 12.85 14.94
CA GLU A 32 -2.92 13.77 13.80
C GLU A 32 -2.30 13.07 12.59
N TRP A 33 -2.90 13.27 11.41
CA TRP A 33 -2.41 12.71 10.16
C TRP A 33 -1.17 13.47 9.67
N ASN A 34 -0.05 13.28 10.35
CA ASN A 34 1.24 13.89 10.04
C ASN A 34 2.12 12.98 9.18
N GLY A 35 1.57 12.41 8.11
CA GLY A 35 2.32 11.57 7.17
C GLY A 35 2.85 12.31 5.94
N THR A 36 2.99 13.61 6.05
CA THR A 36 3.31 14.49 4.91
C THR A 36 4.69 14.27 4.32
N ASP A 37 5.65 13.94 5.17
CA ASP A 37 7.00 13.65 4.71
C ASP A 37 7.14 12.28 4.02
N LEU A 38 6.18 11.38 4.18
CA LEU A 38 6.22 10.05 3.56
C LEU A 38 6.19 10.11 2.03
N PHE A 39 5.51 11.08 1.44
CA PHE A 39 5.49 11.27 -0.01
C PHE A 39 6.86 11.63 -0.60
N ALA A 40 7.73 12.25 0.18
CA ALA A 40 9.11 12.56 -0.21
C ALA A 40 10.00 11.31 -0.32
N HIS A 41 9.53 10.18 0.17
CA HIS A 41 10.24 8.90 0.19
C HIS A 41 9.61 7.85 -0.73
N MET A 42 8.68 8.28 -1.59
CA MET A 42 8.02 7.43 -2.58
C MET A 42 8.49 7.79 -3.98
N PRO A 43 8.70 6.79 -4.86
CA PRO A 43 9.04 7.03 -6.25
C PRO A 43 7.99 7.88 -6.97
N HIS A 44 8.47 8.70 -7.88
CA HIS A 44 7.67 9.45 -8.84
C HIS A 44 6.70 8.53 -9.64
N ASN A 45 5.69 9.10 -10.29
CA ASN A 45 4.76 8.38 -11.17
C ASN A 45 3.91 7.28 -10.50
N ALA A 46 3.57 7.44 -9.24
CA ALA A 46 2.54 6.61 -8.65
C ALA A 46 1.19 6.79 -9.38
N ALA A 47 0.46 5.70 -9.59
CA ALA A 47 -0.91 5.73 -10.11
C ALA A 47 -1.87 6.34 -9.08
N PHE A 48 -1.77 5.87 -7.87
CA PHE A 48 -2.44 6.47 -6.72
C PHE A 48 -1.72 6.07 -5.42
N CYS A 49 -1.86 6.92 -4.43
CA CYS A 49 -1.36 6.67 -3.08
C CYS A 49 -2.43 6.97 -2.05
N ALA A 50 -2.43 6.20 -0.98
CA ALA A 50 -3.29 6.40 0.18
C ALA A 50 -2.45 6.47 1.45
N ASN A 51 -2.59 7.56 2.19
CA ASN A 51 -2.00 7.73 3.50
C ASN A 51 -3.05 7.32 4.55
N ALA A 52 -2.79 6.22 5.23
CA ALA A 52 -3.74 5.64 6.16
C ALA A 52 -3.20 5.72 7.60
N PRO A 53 -3.97 6.26 8.53
CA PRO A 53 -3.70 6.07 9.93
C PRO A 53 -3.86 4.59 10.26
N ILE A 54 -2.89 4.03 10.95
CA ILE A 54 -2.90 2.62 11.34
C ILE A 54 -3.14 2.54 12.85
N GLU A 55 -4.15 1.77 13.22
CA GLU A 55 -4.37 1.37 14.61
C GLU A 55 -3.41 0.24 14.99
N TRP A 56 -2.16 0.62 15.31
CA TRP A 56 -1.07 -0.32 15.58
C TRP A 56 -1.40 -1.30 16.71
N ASN A 57 -2.17 -0.88 17.72
CA ASN A 57 -2.62 -1.77 18.80
C ASN A 57 -3.54 -2.88 18.29
N SER A 58 -4.43 -2.55 17.35
CA SER A 58 -5.31 -3.52 16.72
C SER A 58 -4.51 -4.51 15.86
N LEU A 59 -3.56 -4.00 15.07
CA LEU A 59 -2.64 -4.83 14.30
C LEU A 59 -1.79 -5.74 15.19
N ASN A 60 -1.29 -5.22 16.30
CA ASN A 60 -0.55 -6.00 17.28
C ASN A 60 -1.37 -7.16 17.84
N THR A 61 -2.64 -6.89 18.15
CA THR A 61 -3.56 -7.92 18.62
C THR A 61 -3.84 -9.00 17.56
N GLN A 62 -3.94 -8.61 16.29
CA GLN A 62 -4.13 -9.54 15.18
C GLN A 62 -2.86 -10.34 14.89
N ALA A 63 -1.70 -9.68 14.87
CA ALA A 63 -0.41 -10.31 14.62
C ALA A 63 -0.09 -11.38 15.67
N LYS A 64 -0.43 -11.14 16.93
CA LYS A 64 -0.29 -12.15 18.02
C LYS A 64 -1.14 -13.40 17.84
N LYS A 65 -2.11 -13.38 16.94
CA LYS A 65 -2.91 -14.57 16.60
C LYS A 65 -2.27 -15.44 15.51
N LEU A 66 -1.19 -15.00 14.90
CA LEU A 66 -0.47 -15.80 13.92
C LEU A 66 0.15 -17.04 14.60
N PRO A 67 0.15 -18.21 13.94
CA PRO A 67 0.68 -19.45 14.52
C PRO A 67 2.15 -19.38 14.90
N THR A 68 2.89 -18.46 14.29
CA THR A 68 4.33 -18.26 14.45
C THR A 68 4.66 -17.01 15.28
N ALA A 69 3.64 -16.32 15.80
CA ALA A 69 3.84 -15.10 16.57
C ALA A 69 4.66 -15.37 17.84
N THR A 70 5.61 -14.49 18.11
CA THR A 70 6.40 -14.52 19.33
C THR A 70 5.86 -13.54 20.36
N ASP A 71 6.09 -13.82 21.64
CA ASP A 71 5.70 -12.93 22.73
C ASP A 71 6.43 -11.57 22.69
N ALA A 72 7.57 -11.52 22.00
CA ALA A 72 8.35 -10.29 21.80
C ALA A 72 7.72 -9.31 20.82
N LEU A 73 6.71 -9.75 20.07
CA LEU A 73 6.03 -8.89 19.09
C LEU A 73 5.28 -7.75 19.78
N ASN A 74 5.71 -6.52 19.55
CA ASN A 74 5.08 -5.32 20.11
C ASN A 74 4.96 -4.19 19.09
N LEU A 75 3.92 -4.24 18.28
CA LEU A 75 3.57 -3.19 17.32
C LEU A 75 2.94 -1.96 17.97
N ALA A 76 2.54 -2.04 19.24
CA ALA A 76 1.93 -0.93 19.96
C ALA A 76 2.88 0.28 20.12
N GLN A 77 4.18 0.08 19.90
CA GLN A 77 5.18 1.13 19.92
C GLN A 77 5.16 2.02 18.66
N PHE A 78 4.51 1.56 17.57
CA PHE A 78 4.36 2.35 16.36
C PHE A 78 3.26 3.39 16.54
N ASN A 79 3.51 4.58 16.05
CA ASN A 79 2.55 5.70 16.06
C ASN A 79 2.49 6.45 14.73
N SER A 80 3.26 6.02 13.73
CA SER A 80 3.31 6.67 12.42
C SER A 80 2.22 6.13 11.49
N PRO A 81 1.67 6.96 10.61
CA PRO A 81 0.82 6.48 9.53
C PRO A 81 1.62 5.60 8.55
N VAL A 82 0.90 4.91 7.69
CA VAL A 82 1.47 4.15 6.58
C VAL A 82 0.98 4.76 5.27
N LEU A 83 1.91 5.10 4.40
CA LEU A 83 1.59 5.48 3.04
C LEU A 83 1.73 4.25 2.13
N ALA A 84 0.68 3.94 1.38
CA ALA A 84 0.67 2.89 0.37
C ALA A 84 0.51 3.51 -1.02
N CYS A 85 1.39 3.14 -1.96
CA CYS A 85 1.32 3.62 -3.33
C CYS A 85 1.29 2.46 -4.33
N TRP A 86 0.47 2.61 -5.37
CA TRP A 86 0.37 1.69 -6.50
C TRP A 86 0.96 2.34 -7.74
N TYR A 87 1.67 1.54 -8.52
CA TYR A 87 2.40 1.98 -9.72
C TYR A 87 1.90 1.22 -10.94
N ALA A 88 1.98 1.84 -12.12
CA ALA A 88 1.78 1.12 -13.36
C ALA A 88 2.78 -0.06 -13.40
N GLY A 89 2.32 -1.25 -13.74
CA GLY A 89 3.15 -2.46 -13.71
C GLY A 89 3.16 -3.21 -12.36
N SER A 90 2.65 -2.64 -11.28
CA SER A 90 2.49 -3.39 -10.04
C SER A 90 1.10 -4.02 -9.92
N PRO A 91 1.00 -5.30 -9.49
CA PRO A 91 -0.29 -5.90 -9.19
C PRO A 91 -1.06 -5.13 -8.11
N ALA A 92 -2.39 -5.20 -8.15
CA ALA A 92 -3.23 -4.55 -7.13
C ALA A 92 -2.91 -5.00 -5.70
N ALA A 93 -2.48 -6.26 -5.55
CA ALA A 93 -2.09 -6.83 -4.27
C ALA A 93 -0.65 -6.48 -3.82
N ALA A 94 0.10 -5.74 -4.63
CA ALA A 94 1.52 -5.48 -4.38
C ALA A 94 1.87 -3.98 -4.40
N PRO A 95 1.28 -3.15 -3.52
CA PRO A 95 1.69 -1.77 -3.38
C PRO A 95 3.07 -1.65 -2.72
N LEU A 96 3.65 -0.47 -2.85
CA LEU A 96 4.78 -0.05 -2.04
C LEU A 96 4.25 0.65 -0.79
N PHE A 97 4.70 0.18 0.37
CA PHE A 97 4.40 0.80 1.65
C PHE A 97 5.62 1.54 2.19
N VAL A 98 5.37 2.65 2.87
CA VAL A 98 6.37 3.34 3.69
C VAL A 98 5.77 3.76 5.01
N THR A 99 6.57 3.65 6.06
CA THR A 99 6.27 4.21 7.38
C THR A 99 7.54 4.77 8.00
N LYS A 100 7.36 5.64 9.00
CA LYS A 100 8.45 6.28 9.71
C LYS A 100 8.68 5.63 11.06
N LEU A 101 9.93 5.35 11.36
CA LEU A 101 10.37 4.93 12.68
C LEU A 101 10.53 6.17 13.58
N PRO A 102 10.20 6.10 14.85
CA PRO A 102 10.44 7.22 15.77
C PRO A 102 11.94 7.46 15.96
N LYS A 103 12.29 8.73 16.20
CA LYS A 103 13.66 9.15 16.53
C LYS A 103 13.99 8.97 18.01
N THR A 104 13.52 7.90 18.63
CA THR A 104 13.64 7.68 20.07
C THR A 104 14.49 6.49 20.39
N GLU A 105 14.82 6.29 21.67
CA GLU A 105 15.45 5.08 22.19
C GLU A 105 14.67 3.79 21.82
N GLN A 106 13.39 3.93 21.50
CA GLN A 106 12.54 2.82 21.10
C GLN A 106 12.70 2.41 19.60
N ARG A 107 13.47 3.14 18.81
CA ARG A 107 13.61 2.91 17.36
C ARG A 107 14.08 1.49 17.04
N GLU A 108 15.11 1.02 17.71
CA GLU A 108 15.63 -0.34 17.49
C GLU A 108 14.62 -1.40 17.88
N ALA A 109 13.89 -1.20 18.97
CA ALA A 109 12.82 -2.10 19.38
C ALA A 109 11.67 -2.13 18.38
N GLN A 110 11.30 -0.99 17.82
CA GLN A 110 10.27 -0.92 16.76
C GLN A 110 10.72 -1.56 15.45
N LEU A 111 11.96 -1.34 15.05
CA LEU A 111 12.51 -2.02 13.87
C LEU A 111 12.55 -3.53 14.07
N ALA A 112 12.97 -4.00 15.23
CA ALA A 112 12.96 -5.41 15.57
C ALA A 112 11.53 -5.98 15.56
N ALA A 113 10.55 -5.24 16.07
CA ALA A 113 9.14 -5.64 16.03
C ALA A 113 8.62 -5.75 14.59
N LEU A 114 8.95 -4.82 13.69
CA LEU A 114 8.59 -4.91 12.26
C LEU A 114 9.24 -6.11 11.58
N GLN A 115 10.52 -6.33 11.81
CA GLN A 115 11.24 -7.49 11.28
C GLN A 115 10.63 -8.79 11.78
N GLN A 116 10.19 -8.82 13.03
CA GLN A 116 9.51 -9.98 13.61
C GLN A 116 8.15 -10.21 12.95
N VAL A 117 7.33 -9.16 12.77
CA VAL A 117 6.04 -9.28 12.03
C VAL A 117 6.27 -9.80 10.62
N PHE A 118 7.27 -9.25 9.92
CA PHE A 118 7.62 -9.72 8.59
C PHE A 118 7.98 -11.21 8.60
N SER A 119 8.78 -11.65 9.57
CA SER A 119 9.15 -13.04 9.75
C SER A 119 7.94 -13.92 10.09
N ASP A 120 7.07 -13.44 10.97
CA ASP A 120 5.88 -14.19 11.42
C ASP A 120 4.83 -14.33 10.30
N VAL A 121 4.61 -13.28 9.50
CA VAL A 121 3.72 -13.36 8.33
C VAL A 121 4.24 -14.38 7.33
N ILE A 122 5.54 -14.40 7.08
CA ILE A 122 6.14 -15.37 6.16
C ILE A 122 6.12 -16.77 6.76
N GLY A 123 6.48 -16.93 8.04
CA GLY A 123 6.42 -18.21 8.73
C GLY A 123 5.00 -18.78 8.75
N ALA A 124 3.97 -17.94 8.94
CA ALA A 124 2.58 -18.37 8.83
C ALA A 124 2.23 -18.86 7.42
N LYS A 125 2.76 -18.22 6.38
CA LYS A 125 2.63 -18.67 4.99
C LYS A 125 3.34 -20.02 4.77
N GLU A 126 4.58 -20.15 5.25
CA GLU A 126 5.35 -21.39 5.19
C GLU A 126 4.60 -22.54 5.88
N TYR A 127 4.06 -22.28 7.06
CA TYR A 127 3.28 -23.27 7.81
C TYR A 127 2.03 -23.71 7.05
N THR A 128 1.29 -22.74 6.49
CA THR A 128 0.04 -23.02 5.77
C THR A 128 0.29 -23.80 4.47
N HIS A 129 1.38 -23.49 3.76
CA HIS A 129 1.66 -24.07 2.46
C HIS A 129 2.70 -25.21 2.49
N LYS A 130 3.23 -25.53 3.67
CA LYS A 130 4.29 -26.55 3.88
C LYS A 130 5.50 -26.33 2.93
N GLN A 131 5.85 -25.08 2.70
CA GLN A 131 6.96 -24.70 1.81
C GLN A 131 8.01 -23.91 2.60
N ARG A 132 9.25 -24.05 2.18
CA ARG A 132 10.35 -23.23 2.70
C ARG A 132 10.61 -22.08 1.74
N PHE A 133 10.94 -20.92 2.31
CA PHE A 133 11.26 -19.72 1.57
C PHE A 133 12.74 -19.41 1.67
N GLU A 134 13.31 -18.98 0.55
CA GLU A 134 14.67 -18.51 0.55
C GLU A 134 14.74 -17.08 1.05
N VAL A 135 15.74 -16.79 1.87
CA VAL A 135 16.04 -15.44 2.35
C VAL A 135 17.31 -14.99 1.65
N SER A 136 17.21 -13.94 0.87
CA SER A 136 18.35 -13.27 0.30
C SER A 136 18.51 -11.87 0.90
N ARG A 137 19.74 -11.37 0.88
CA ARG A 137 20.06 -10.00 1.24
C ARG A 137 20.89 -9.40 0.13
N LYS A 138 20.48 -8.25 -0.34
CA LYS A 138 21.16 -7.52 -1.40
C LYS A 138 21.43 -6.10 -0.90
N GLU A 139 22.65 -5.66 -1.04
CA GLU A 139 22.97 -4.26 -0.84
C GLU A 139 22.63 -3.50 -2.14
N THR A 140 21.79 -2.51 -2.02
CA THR A 140 21.43 -1.60 -3.11
C THR A 140 21.78 -0.20 -2.66
N GLN A 141 22.77 0.40 -3.33
CA GLN A 141 23.21 1.78 -3.07
C GLN A 141 23.55 2.04 -1.57
N GLY A 142 24.27 1.12 -0.94
CA GLY A 142 24.64 1.21 0.48
C GLY A 142 23.51 0.92 1.47
N VAL A 143 22.31 0.55 0.99
CA VAL A 143 21.18 0.15 1.83
C VAL A 143 20.95 -1.35 1.70
N MET A 144 20.85 -2.03 2.83
CA MET A 144 20.54 -3.45 2.87
C MET A 144 19.07 -3.68 2.55
N VAL A 145 18.80 -4.30 1.40
CA VAL A 145 17.48 -4.78 1.02
C VAL A 145 17.35 -6.24 1.41
N ASN A 146 16.42 -6.52 2.31
CA ASN A 146 16.11 -7.88 2.71
C ASN A 146 15.01 -8.41 1.80
N GLU A 147 15.26 -9.54 1.19
CA GLU A 147 14.33 -10.20 0.28
C GLU A 147 14.01 -11.59 0.80
N ARG A 148 12.73 -11.92 0.81
CA ARG A 148 12.26 -13.29 0.91
C ARG A 148 11.48 -13.64 -0.34
N ILE A 149 11.85 -14.75 -0.95
CA ILE A 149 11.12 -15.31 -2.08
C ILE A 149 10.04 -16.22 -1.50
N VAL A 150 8.80 -15.79 -1.63
CA VAL A 150 7.64 -16.58 -1.23
C VAL A 150 7.22 -17.41 -2.43
N SER A 151 7.39 -18.72 -2.35
CA SER A 151 6.83 -19.61 -3.35
C SER A 151 5.36 -19.87 -3.00
N ALA A 152 4.45 -19.35 -3.82
CA ALA A 152 3.04 -19.67 -3.69
C ALA A 152 2.72 -20.87 -4.60
N ARG A 153 2.47 -22.05 -4.02
CA ARG A 153 1.71 -23.06 -4.72
C ARG A 153 0.24 -22.65 -4.72
N TYR A 154 -0.30 -22.36 -5.87
CA TYR A 154 -1.74 -22.24 -6.03
C TYR A 154 -2.35 -23.65 -5.95
N GLY A 155 -2.96 -23.92 -4.79
CA GLY A 155 -3.72 -25.14 -4.54
C GLY A 155 -2.85 -26.32 -4.14
N SER A 156 -3.17 -26.92 -3.01
CA SER A 156 -2.72 -28.26 -2.62
C SER A 156 -3.54 -29.29 -3.41
N HIS A 157 -3.50 -29.24 -4.73
CA HIS A 157 -4.01 -30.33 -5.52
C HIS A 157 -2.96 -31.43 -5.54
N ASP A 158 -3.38 -32.60 -5.13
CA ASP A 158 -2.63 -33.82 -5.36
C ASP A 158 -2.47 -33.92 -6.88
N THR A 159 -1.27 -33.75 -7.37
CA THR A 159 -0.98 -33.71 -8.81
C THR A 159 -0.71 -35.12 -9.35
N ASP A 160 -0.69 -36.13 -8.48
CA ASP A 160 -0.29 -37.50 -8.85
C ASP A 160 -1.29 -38.16 -9.83
N ASP A 161 -2.55 -37.74 -9.77
CA ASP A 161 -3.61 -38.25 -10.65
C ASP A 161 -3.88 -37.40 -11.91
N LEU A 162 -3.08 -36.34 -12.12
CA LEU A 162 -3.28 -35.43 -13.26
C LEU A 162 -2.36 -35.76 -14.45
N PRO A 163 -2.81 -35.46 -15.70
CA PRO A 163 -1.93 -35.54 -16.85
C PRO A 163 -0.66 -34.70 -16.63
N ALA A 164 0.49 -35.22 -17.08
CA ALA A 164 1.81 -34.64 -16.81
C ALA A 164 1.93 -33.14 -17.17
N ASP A 165 1.26 -32.70 -18.23
CA ASP A 165 1.27 -31.28 -18.65
C ASP A 165 0.45 -30.42 -17.70
N THR A 166 -0.71 -30.89 -17.25
CA THR A 166 -1.57 -30.21 -16.27
C THR A 166 -0.91 -30.20 -14.89
N ALA A 167 -0.28 -31.29 -14.49
CA ALA A 167 0.50 -31.37 -13.26
C ALA A 167 1.68 -30.39 -13.28
N LYS A 168 2.33 -30.21 -14.43
CA LYS A 168 3.44 -29.27 -14.62
C LYS A 168 2.98 -27.80 -14.58
N GLU A 169 1.84 -27.47 -15.17
CA GLU A 169 1.24 -26.15 -15.07
C GLU A 169 0.80 -25.82 -13.64
N LEU A 170 0.17 -26.76 -12.94
CA LEU A 170 -0.27 -26.59 -11.56
C LEU A 170 0.89 -26.65 -10.55
N SER A 171 2.00 -27.28 -10.91
CA SER A 171 3.24 -27.26 -10.13
C SER A 171 4.10 -26.03 -10.41
N ALA A 172 3.75 -25.20 -11.40
CA ALA A 172 4.42 -23.94 -11.65
C ALA A 172 4.34 -23.08 -10.41
N THR A 173 5.44 -22.99 -9.72
CA THR A 173 5.58 -22.24 -8.47
C THR A 173 5.61 -20.75 -8.82
N SER A 174 4.59 -20.02 -8.44
CA SER A 174 4.63 -18.56 -8.55
C SER A 174 5.53 -18.02 -7.45
N TYR A 175 6.65 -17.45 -7.84
CA TYR A 175 7.53 -16.74 -6.92
C TYR A 175 7.16 -15.27 -6.92
N PHE A 176 6.95 -14.71 -5.74
CA PHE A 176 6.93 -13.27 -5.59
C PHE A 176 7.88 -12.89 -4.46
N PRO A 177 8.83 -12.00 -4.72
CA PRO A 177 9.69 -11.52 -3.67
C PRO A 177 8.90 -10.61 -2.73
N VAL A 178 9.17 -10.75 -1.44
CA VAL A 178 8.72 -9.78 -0.44
C VAL A 178 9.96 -9.10 0.07
N ARG A 179 10.11 -7.81 -0.24
CA ARG A 179 11.30 -7.03 0.10
C ARG A 179 10.96 -5.94 1.09
N TYR A 180 11.89 -5.68 1.98
CA TYR A 180 11.87 -4.49 2.81
C TYR A 180 13.27 -3.88 2.91
N ALA A 181 13.32 -2.58 3.09
CA ALA A 181 14.55 -1.83 3.33
C ALA A 181 14.34 -0.80 4.43
N VAL A 182 15.43 -0.47 5.12
CA VAL A 182 15.47 0.58 6.13
C VAL A 182 16.57 1.56 5.76
N SER A 183 16.22 2.83 5.62
CA SER A 183 17.20 3.90 5.43
C SER A 183 16.79 5.14 6.23
N GLY A 184 17.70 5.69 7.02
CA GLY A 184 17.36 6.77 7.93
C GLY A 184 16.22 6.36 8.87
N ASP A 185 15.19 7.18 8.95
CA ASP A 185 14.03 6.95 9.80
C ASP A 185 12.88 6.22 9.09
N TYR A 186 13.09 5.72 7.87
CA TYR A 186 12.01 5.16 7.04
C TYR A 186 12.20 3.67 6.79
N VAL A 187 11.06 2.99 6.70
CA VAL A 187 10.97 1.57 6.33
C VAL A 187 10.06 1.44 5.15
N TRP A 188 10.55 0.79 4.09
CA TRP A 188 9.76 0.42 2.92
C TRP A 188 9.50 -1.06 2.91
N PHE A 189 8.37 -1.43 2.37
CA PHE A 189 7.96 -2.81 2.18
C PHE A 189 7.14 -2.94 0.90
N SER A 190 7.40 -3.97 0.11
CA SER A 190 6.56 -4.31 -1.05
C SER A 190 6.66 -5.77 -1.41
N PRO A 191 5.53 -6.42 -1.77
CA PRO A 191 5.56 -7.69 -2.49
C PRO A 191 6.16 -7.58 -3.91
N ASN A 192 6.19 -6.37 -4.48
CA ASN A 192 6.90 -6.09 -5.73
C ASN A 192 8.32 -5.62 -5.41
N GLY A 193 9.29 -6.49 -5.69
CA GLY A 193 10.67 -6.27 -5.29
C GLY A 193 11.33 -5.02 -5.86
N ASP A 194 11.04 -4.67 -7.09
CA ASP A 194 11.67 -3.53 -7.77
C ASP A 194 11.26 -2.19 -7.18
N LEU A 195 10.06 -2.11 -6.59
CA LEU A 195 9.57 -0.88 -5.96
C LEU A 195 10.38 -0.49 -4.72
N VAL A 196 10.87 -1.45 -3.95
CA VAL A 196 11.71 -1.16 -2.77
C VAL A 196 13.06 -0.60 -3.22
N GLU A 197 13.65 -1.13 -4.29
CA GLU A 197 14.91 -0.61 -4.84
C GLU A 197 14.74 0.82 -5.37
N GLN A 198 13.62 1.10 -6.05
CA GLN A 198 13.29 2.46 -6.49
C GLN A 198 13.12 3.42 -5.31
N ALA A 199 12.45 3.00 -4.22
CA ALA A 199 12.31 3.82 -3.03
C ALA A 199 13.65 4.12 -2.35
N VAL A 200 14.56 3.15 -2.33
CA VAL A 200 15.93 3.36 -1.86
C VAL A 200 16.64 4.41 -2.71
N ALA A 201 16.51 4.35 -4.05
CA ALA A 201 17.09 5.34 -4.95
C ALA A 201 16.54 6.77 -4.68
N VAL A 202 15.22 6.89 -4.41
CA VAL A 202 14.61 8.15 -4.00
C VAL A 202 15.18 8.65 -2.67
N SER A 203 15.31 7.77 -1.67
CA SER A 203 15.83 8.15 -0.36
C SER A 203 17.27 8.68 -0.43
N GLN A 204 18.00 8.30 -1.47
CA GLN A 204 19.37 8.73 -1.74
C GLN A 204 19.46 9.86 -2.77
N GLN A 205 18.33 10.47 -3.13
CA GLN A 205 18.26 11.56 -4.11
C GLN A 205 18.81 11.19 -5.51
N GLN A 206 18.76 9.91 -5.85
CA GLN A 206 19.19 9.39 -7.16
C GLN A 206 18.01 9.23 -8.14
N ALA A 207 16.79 9.33 -7.62
CA ALA A 207 15.56 9.29 -8.38
C ALA A 207 14.57 10.35 -7.85
N PRO A 208 13.69 10.89 -8.71
CA PRO A 208 12.73 11.91 -8.30
C PRO A 208 11.69 11.35 -7.33
N ALA A 209 11.31 12.17 -6.36
CA ALA A 209 10.31 11.84 -5.35
C ALA A 209 8.90 12.22 -5.82
N LEU A 210 7.90 11.48 -5.32
CA LEU A 210 6.49 11.81 -5.57
C LEU A 210 6.11 13.19 -5.05
N ALA A 211 6.72 13.62 -3.95
CA ALA A 211 6.51 14.95 -3.37
C ALA A 211 6.78 16.10 -4.34
N GLU A 212 7.66 15.91 -5.34
CA GLU A 212 7.96 16.91 -6.35
C GLU A 212 6.76 17.22 -7.28
N GLN A 213 5.81 16.29 -7.36
CA GLN A 213 4.55 16.45 -8.11
C GLN A 213 3.43 17.09 -7.28
N MET A 214 3.65 17.33 -6.00
CA MET A 214 2.62 17.79 -5.07
C MET A 214 2.79 19.29 -4.76
N GLN A 215 1.70 20.05 -4.78
CA GLN A 215 1.75 21.47 -4.42
C GLN A 215 1.80 21.71 -2.91
N GLN A 216 1.08 20.90 -2.17
CA GLN A 216 1.04 20.95 -0.70
C GLN A 216 1.15 19.54 -0.14
N GLN A 217 2.17 19.30 0.65
CA GLN A 217 2.40 17.98 1.23
C GLN A 217 1.64 17.78 2.55
N ASN A 218 1.22 18.86 3.18
CA ASN A 218 0.62 18.83 4.52
C ASN A 218 -0.80 18.27 4.48
N SER A 219 -1.05 17.23 5.26
CA SER A 219 -2.35 16.55 5.41
C SER A 219 -2.90 15.83 4.17
N ALA A 220 -2.07 15.53 3.17
CA ALA A 220 -2.51 14.73 2.02
C ALA A 220 -2.89 13.31 2.44
N LEU A 221 -4.13 12.92 2.13
CA LEU A 221 -4.67 11.58 2.34
C LEU A 221 -4.52 10.69 1.13
N LEU A 222 -4.79 11.27 -0.03
CA LEU A 222 -4.73 10.56 -1.29
C LEU A 222 -3.97 11.40 -2.32
N TRP A 223 -3.29 10.71 -3.18
CA TRP A 223 -2.72 11.20 -4.42
C TRP A 223 -3.24 10.33 -5.56
N VAL A 224 -3.64 10.94 -6.66
CA VAL A 224 -4.08 10.23 -7.85
C VAL A 224 -3.48 10.91 -9.06
N ASN A 225 -2.81 10.14 -9.92
CA ASN A 225 -2.37 10.57 -11.24
C ASN A 225 -3.24 9.88 -12.28
N GLY A 226 -4.07 10.64 -12.99
CA GLY A 226 -5.03 10.07 -13.93
C GLY A 226 -4.38 9.28 -15.06
N ALA A 227 -3.23 9.72 -15.58
CA ALA A 227 -2.52 9.02 -16.65
C ALA A 227 -1.97 7.68 -16.16
N GLU A 228 -1.30 7.67 -15.02
CA GLU A 228 -0.73 6.44 -14.43
C GLU A 228 -1.83 5.50 -13.90
N LEU A 229 -2.92 6.05 -13.35
CA LEU A 229 -4.08 5.26 -12.93
C LEU A 229 -4.75 4.56 -14.11
N ALA A 230 -4.89 5.24 -15.25
CA ALA A 230 -5.46 4.63 -16.45
C ALA A 230 -4.59 3.47 -16.97
N LYS A 231 -3.27 3.64 -16.97
CA LYS A 231 -2.31 2.56 -17.32
C LYS A 231 -2.44 1.38 -16.35
N TRP A 232 -2.45 1.67 -15.05
CA TRP A 232 -2.58 0.65 -14.01
C TRP A 232 -3.87 -0.14 -14.14
N LEU A 233 -5.01 0.53 -14.31
CA LEU A 233 -6.31 -0.11 -14.50
C LEU A 233 -6.34 -0.98 -15.77
N GLN A 234 -5.76 -0.50 -16.86
CA GLN A 234 -5.64 -1.26 -18.10
C GLN A 234 -4.86 -2.56 -17.89
N GLN A 235 -3.73 -2.48 -17.20
CA GLN A 235 -2.90 -3.65 -16.92
C GLN A 235 -3.60 -4.66 -16.00
N GLN A 236 -4.23 -4.18 -14.91
CA GLN A 236 -4.97 -5.07 -14.00
C GLN A 236 -6.11 -5.78 -14.74
N THR A 237 -6.82 -5.07 -15.62
CA THR A 237 -7.92 -5.65 -16.38
C THR A 237 -7.42 -6.67 -17.40
N SER A 238 -6.31 -6.37 -18.09
CA SER A 238 -5.71 -7.27 -19.07
C SER A 238 -5.15 -8.54 -18.43
N ALA A 239 -4.66 -8.46 -17.20
CA ALA A 239 -4.10 -9.61 -16.48
C ALA A 239 -5.16 -10.65 -16.06
N VAL A 240 -6.43 -10.23 -15.94
CA VAL A 240 -7.52 -11.12 -15.48
C VAL A 240 -8.25 -11.79 -16.63
N ILE A 241 -8.09 -11.31 -17.87
CA ILE A 241 -8.87 -11.76 -19.03
C ILE A 241 -7.96 -12.46 -20.01
N ALA A 242 -8.34 -13.68 -20.37
CA ALA A 242 -7.63 -14.47 -21.37
C ALA A 242 -7.50 -13.72 -22.71
N GLU A 243 -6.38 -13.92 -23.40
CA GLU A 243 -6.04 -13.15 -24.61
C GLU A 243 -7.01 -13.37 -25.78
N ASP A 244 -7.59 -14.54 -25.87
CA ASP A 244 -8.49 -15.02 -26.92
C ASP A 244 -9.99 -14.88 -26.56
N SER A 245 -10.30 -14.24 -25.44
CA SER A 245 -11.67 -14.10 -24.94
C SER A 245 -12.43 -12.99 -25.66
N ASP A 246 -13.66 -13.28 -26.12
CA ASP A 246 -14.61 -12.28 -26.64
C ASP A 246 -14.84 -11.13 -25.65
N MET A 247 -14.69 -11.40 -24.36
CA MET A 247 -14.79 -10.43 -23.28
C MET A 247 -13.72 -9.34 -23.41
N ARG A 248 -12.55 -9.64 -24.00
CA ARG A 248 -11.49 -8.66 -24.24
C ARG A 248 -11.93 -7.58 -25.23
N THR A 249 -12.67 -7.97 -26.27
CA THR A 249 -13.25 -7.02 -27.25
C THR A 249 -14.29 -6.12 -26.58
N VAL A 250 -15.21 -6.69 -25.81
CA VAL A 250 -16.23 -5.92 -25.08
C VAL A 250 -15.58 -4.96 -24.08
N LEU A 251 -14.59 -5.40 -23.33
CA LEU A 251 -13.85 -4.56 -22.40
C LEU A 251 -13.10 -3.44 -23.10
N SER A 252 -12.41 -3.72 -24.19
CA SER A 252 -11.70 -2.69 -24.96
C SER A 252 -12.68 -1.61 -25.44
N GLN A 253 -13.84 -1.96 -25.91
CA GLN A 253 -14.86 -1.04 -26.38
C GLN A 253 -15.49 -0.20 -25.23
N ARG A 254 -15.68 -0.79 -24.06
CA ARG A 254 -16.36 -0.15 -22.92
C ARG A 254 -15.39 0.55 -21.98
N LEU A 255 -14.22 -0.02 -21.78
CA LEU A 255 -13.23 0.48 -20.83
C LEU A 255 -12.34 1.57 -21.45
N THR A 256 -11.91 1.41 -22.70
CA THR A 256 -10.98 2.36 -23.32
C THR A 256 -11.46 3.80 -23.31
N PRO A 257 -12.74 4.14 -23.60
CA PRO A 257 -13.22 5.51 -23.50
C PRO A 257 -13.15 6.04 -22.07
N LYS A 258 -13.43 5.21 -21.07
CA LYS A 258 -13.35 5.59 -19.65
C LYS A 258 -11.89 5.81 -19.20
N LEU A 259 -10.99 4.94 -19.65
CA LEU A 259 -9.56 5.10 -19.36
C LEU A 259 -8.99 6.38 -19.97
N ARG A 260 -9.46 6.77 -21.17
CA ARG A 260 -9.08 8.06 -21.78
C ARG A 260 -9.54 9.25 -20.93
N LEU A 261 -10.78 9.22 -20.43
CA LEU A 261 -11.27 10.25 -19.51
C LEU A 261 -10.47 10.32 -18.22
N ILE A 262 -10.15 9.18 -17.62
CA ILE A 262 -9.29 9.11 -16.44
C ILE A 262 -7.90 9.65 -16.76
N SER A 263 -7.30 9.24 -17.87
CA SER A 263 -5.97 9.70 -18.29
C SER A 263 -5.90 11.20 -18.51
N SER A 264 -6.99 11.81 -19.00
CA SER A 264 -7.07 13.26 -19.24
C SER A 264 -7.48 14.06 -18.01
N SER A 265 -7.81 13.42 -16.89
CA SER A 265 -8.27 14.12 -15.67
C SER A 265 -7.15 14.83 -14.90
N GLY A 266 -5.88 14.68 -15.33
CA GLY A 266 -4.74 15.25 -14.63
C GLY A 266 -4.44 14.57 -13.29
N SER A 267 -3.76 15.27 -12.42
CA SER A 267 -3.43 14.79 -11.08
C SER A 267 -4.33 15.43 -10.02
N TRP A 268 -4.64 14.65 -9.00
CA TRP A 268 -5.50 15.09 -7.90
C TRP A 268 -4.86 14.80 -6.57
N GLN A 269 -4.95 15.75 -5.67
CA GLN A 269 -4.57 15.62 -4.28
C GLN A 269 -5.79 15.75 -3.40
N VAL A 270 -5.93 14.85 -2.44
CA VAL A 270 -7.02 14.86 -1.46
C VAL A 270 -6.44 15.14 -0.09
N GLN A 271 -6.99 16.15 0.57
CA GLN A 271 -6.58 16.55 1.90
C GLN A 271 -7.76 16.45 2.86
N ALA A 272 -7.53 16.01 4.08
CA ALA A 272 -8.52 16.09 5.14
C ALA A 272 -8.08 17.08 6.22
N ASP A 273 -9.01 17.87 6.67
CA ASP A 273 -8.83 18.70 7.86
C ASP A 273 -9.26 17.88 9.08
N THR A 274 -8.27 17.45 9.83
CA THR A 274 -8.47 16.69 11.07
C THR A 274 -8.34 17.56 12.32
N LYS A 275 -8.13 18.87 12.17
CA LYS A 275 -8.02 19.79 13.30
C LYS A 275 -9.34 19.89 14.05
N GLY A 276 -9.25 19.76 15.35
CA GLY A 276 -10.41 19.85 16.24
C GLY A 276 -11.30 18.60 16.28
N LEU A 277 -10.94 17.52 15.57
CA LEU A 277 -11.62 16.25 15.73
C LEU A 277 -11.28 15.63 17.08
N ASN A 278 -12.29 15.10 17.74
CA ASN A 278 -12.16 14.46 19.05
C ASN A 278 -12.57 12.97 18.97
N PRO A 279 -11.60 12.04 18.84
CA PRO A 279 -11.89 10.60 18.79
C PRO A 279 -12.61 10.08 20.05
N SER A 280 -12.49 10.75 21.16
CA SER A 280 -13.17 10.39 22.42
C SER A 280 -14.60 10.93 22.52
N SER A 281 -15.08 11.70 21.54
CA SER A 281 -16.46 12.18 21.48
C SER A 281 -17.42 11.03 21.22
N ASN A 282 -18.60 11.06 21.82
CA ASN A 282 -19.68 10.10 21.49
C ASN A 282 -20.51 10.54 20.26
N ASN A 283 -20.28 11.75 19.76
CA ASN A 283 -21.06 12.32 18.68
C ASN A 283 -20.38 12.15 17.33
N THR A 284 -21.20 11.98 16.27
CA THR A 284 -20.74 12.05 14.88
C THR A 284 -20.01 13.38 14.62
N GLN A 285 -18.87 13.31 13.95
CA GLN A 285 -18.07 14.47 13.59
C GLN A 285 -17.95 14.62 12.08
N TRP A 286 -17.89 15.85 11.63
CA TRP A 286 -17.69 16.17 10.23
C TRP A 286 -16.22 16.38 9.93
N VAL A 287 -15.70 15.60 9.00
CA VAL A 287 -14.33 15.72 8.47
C VAL A 287 -14.43 16.44 7.13
N ASN A 288 -13.81 17.59 7.03
CA ASN A 288 -13.73 18.31 5.76
C ASN A 288 -12.61 17.72 4.90
N VAL A 289 -12.95 17.39 3.67
CA VAL A 289 -12.04 16.79 2.69
C VAL A 289 -12.03 17.69 1.45
N THR A 290 -10.86 18.11 1.06
CA THR A 290 -10.66 18.95 -0.13
C THR A 290 -9.99 18.13 -1.22
N TRP A 291 -10.59 18.11 -2.41
CA TRP A 291 -10.05 17.52 -3.63
C TRP A 291 -9.51 18.64 -4.49
N GLN A 292 -8.23 18.68 -4.69
CA GLN A 292 -7.54 19.70 -5.48
C GLN A 292 -6.98 19.10 -6.76
N HIS A 293 -7.39 19.68 -7.89
CA HIS A 293 -6.77 19.38 -9.17
C HIS A 293 -5.40 20.06 -9.25
N LEU A 294 -4.42 19.32 -9.69
CA LEU A 294 -3.05 19.80 -9.91
C LEU A 294 -2.80 19.96 -11.41
N PRO A 295 -2.13 21.02 -11.82
CA PRO A 295 -1.86 21.30 -13.23
C PRO A 295 -0.98 20.25 -13.93
#